data_339f8090555366d3f7f0d1e26d599443
#
_entry.id   339f8090555366d3f7f0d1e26d599443
#
_cell.length_a   1.000
_cell.length_b   1.000
_cell.length_c   1.000
_cell.angle_alpha   90.00
_cell.angle_beta   90.00
_cell.angle_gamma   90.00
#
_symmetry.space_group_name_H-M   'P 1'
#
loop_
_entity.id
_entity.type
_entity.pdbx_description
1 polymer ?
#
loop_
_entity_poly.entity_id
_entity_poly.type
_entity_poly.pdbx_seq_one_letter_code
_entity_poly.pdbx_strand_id
1 'polypeptide(L)'
;MDSPRLSRRSGVVAGAIIALLFVVAMVPGFREIGADVVGVVDASYVRSALRLTVPIAFAGMGGIFAEKSGVINIGLEGLLIIAAFTAIAVMWALGGRDAEGMLVAFFAAVVASAFVAFLFAAVCIEYKADQIIAGLAVWLIALGIAPFGSIIIWETVNSPSVGTLDTIPIPVLSELPYVGPALFDVSAPVYLLFVAVPFSWYLLNRTAFGKHLQASGEDPKTLDTVGVDVRKIRYTGVLLSGVYCGIGGAGLALNTGQFVGGGETMIDGRGWIGITTYLIGNYNPIGAAVASFFFAGLDALQLELQRIAGIEISSTLVGIIPYVAVLVVLTFVGRTRMPDAAGEHYDPDE
;
A
#
# COMPACT_ATOMS: atom_id res chain seq x y z
N MET A 1 -3.19 31.06 -22.86
CA MET A 1 -3.31 32.02 -21.75
C MET A 1 -4.07 31.37 -20.61
N ASP A 2 -3.40 30.48 -19.84
CA ASP A 2 -4.01 29.72 -18.73
C ASP A 2 -3.06 29.69 -17.52
N SER A 3 -3.00 30.80 -16.79
CA SER A 3 -2.13 30.87 -15.60
C SER A 3 -2.70 31.36 -14.27
N PRO A 4 -4.00 31.68 -14.10
CA PRO A 4 -4.48 32.09 -12.77
C PRO A 4 -5.04 30.97 -11.91
N ARG A 5 -5.32 29.77 -12.43
CA ARG A 5 -5.93 28.67 -11.64
C ARG A 5 -4.95 27.86 -10.79
N LEU A 6 -3.70 27.73 -11.22
CA LEU A 6 -2.65 27.02 -10.46
C LEU A 6 -2.22 27.81 -9.22
N SER A 7 -2.16 29.14 -9.28
CA SER A 7 -1.74 29.96 -8.13
C SER A 7 -2.79 30.03 -7.01
N ARG A 8 -4.08 29.92 -7.33
CA ARG A 8 -5.14 29.87 -6.33
C ARG A 8 -5.17 28.52 -5.58
N ARG A 9 -4.84 27.40 -6.27
CA ARG A 9 -4.82 26.06 -5.67
C ARG A 9 -3.62 25.86 -4.75
N SER A 10 -2.43 26.33 -5.12
CA SER A 10 -1.26 26.30 -4.25
C SER A 10 -1.44 27.15 -2.99
N GLY A 11 -2.14 28.30 -3.10
CA GLY A 11 -2.47 29.12 -1.95
C GLY A 11 -3.48 28.47 -0.99
N VAL A 12 -4.44 27.71 -1.50
CA VAL A 12 -5.43 26.98 -0.68
C VAL A 12 -4.78 25.81 0.04
N VAL A 13 -3.90 25.04 -0.64
CA VAL A 13 -3.14 23.94 -0.02
C VAL A 13 -2.20 24.48 1.05
N ALA A 14 -1.47 25.56 0.78
CA ALA A 14 -0.61 26.20 1.76
C ALA A 14 -1.43 26.75 2.95
N GLY A 15 -2.58 27.35 2.69
CA GLY A 15 -3.50 27.84 3.73
C GLY A 15 -4.05 26.72 4.62
N ALA A 16 -4.35 25.55 4.03
CA ALA A 16 -4.82 24.39 4.79
C ALA A 16 -3.72 23.75 5.65
N ILE A 17 -2.52 23.65 5.11
CA ILE A 17 -1.35 23.19 5.89
C ILE A 17 -1.10 24.18 7.05
N ILE A 18 -1.16 25.47 6.80
CA ILE A 18 -1.00 26.51 7.84
C ILE A 18 -2.14 26.42 8.86
N ALA A 19 -3.38 26.22 8.43
CA ALA A 19 -4.54 26.07 9.33
C ALA A 19 -4.43 24.80 10.16
N LEU A 20 -3.98 23.68 9.58
CA LEU A 20 -3.71 22.44 10.31
C LEU A 20 -2.60 22.63 11.33
N LEU A 21 -1.49 23.24 10.94
CA LEU A 21 -0.37 23.58 11.84
C LEU A 21 -0.81 24.54 12.94
N PHE A 22 -1.71 25.47 12.64
CA PHE A 22 -2.26 26.44 13.61
C PHE A 22 -3.22 25.75 14.60
N VAL A 23 -4.11 24.88 14.14
CA VAL A 23 -5.00 24.08 15.01
C VAL A 23 -4.18 23.16 15.90
N VAL A 24 -3.16 22.52 15.34
CA VAL A 24 -2.21 21.69 16.04
C VAL A 24 -1.42 22.49 17.07
N ALA A 25 -1.01 23.71 16.75
CA ALA A 25 -0.28 24.61 17.67
C ALA A 25 -1.18 25.22 18.79
N MET A 26 -2.51 25.17 18.64
CA MET A 26 -3.44 25.65 19.68
C MET A 26 -3.75 24.60 20.77
N VAL A 27 -3.36 23.33 20.58
CA VAL A 27 -3.51 22.31 21.63
C VAL A 27 -2.52 22.62 22.76
N PRO A 28 -2.99 22.80 24.03
CA PRO A 28 -2.09 23.00 25.16
C PRO A 28 -1.11 21.82 25.28
N GLY A 29 0.17 22.11 25.37
CA GLY A 29 1.25 21.12 25.37
C GLY A 29 1.92 20.90 23.99
N PHE A 30 1.35 21.35 22.89
CA PHE A 30 1.90 21.11 21.55
C PHE A 30 3.20 21.89 21.27
N ARG A 31 3.47 22.98 22.02
CA ARG A 31 4.76 23.70 21.92
C ARG A 31 5.93 22.90 22.48
N GLU A 32 5.69 22.10 23.51
CA GLU A 32 6.68 21.19 24.07
C GLU A 32 6.83 19.97 23.15
N ILE A 33 5.71 19.40 22.67
CA ILE A 33 5.67 18.34 21.67
C ILE A 33 6.34 18.79 20.34
N GLY A 34 6.21 20.05 19.94
CA GLY A 34 6.82 20.56 18.70
C GLY A 34 8.34 20.53 18.71
N ALA A 35 8.98 20.78 19.84
CA ALA A 35 10.42 20.66 20.00
C ALA A 35 10.85 19.17 19.99
N ASP A 36 10.07 18.31 20.64
CA ASP A 36 10.31 16.86 20.69
C ASP A 36 10.06 16.20 19.33
N VAL A 37 9.03 16.61 18.58
CA VAL A 37 8.76 16.13 17.20
C VAL A 37 9.90 16.44 16.24
N VAL A 38 10.51 17.64 16.33
CA VAL A 38 11.68 17.97 15.51
C VAL A 38 12.88 17.10 15.87
N GLY A 39 13.03 16.73 17.15
CA GLY A 39 14.08 15.82 17.62
C GLY A 39 13.85 14.35 17.22
N VAL A 40 12.59 13.97 16.98
CA VAL A 40 12.19 12.60 16.57
C VAL A 40 12.44 12.36 15.08
N VAL A 41 12.42 13.39 14.23
CA VAL A 41 12.62 13.24 12.78
C VAL A 41 14.11 13.05 12.48
N ASP A 42 14.60 11.86 12.77
CA ASP A 42 15.96 11.41 12.48
C ASP A 42 16.00 10.34 11.37
N ALA A 43 17.17 9.78 11.09
CA ALA A 43 17.34 8.74 10.09
C ALA A 43 16.56 7.45 10.46
N SER A 44 16.35 7.17 11.75
CA SER A 44 15.62 5.99 12.21
C SER A 44 14.11 6.13 11.94
N TYR A 45 13.57 7.33 12.15
CA TYR A 45 12.21 7.68 11.79
C TYR A 45 11.95 7.50 10.28
N VAL A 46 12.85 8.03 9.43
CA VAL A 46 12.71 7.91 7.98
C VAL A 46 12.75 6.44 7.54
N ARG A 47 13.63 5.62 8.12
CA ARG A 47 13.64 4.16 7.88
C ARG A 47 12.34 3.50 8.29
N SER A 48 11.80 3.83 9.45
CA SER A 48 10.52 3.31 9.94
C SER A 48 9.37 3.72 9.01
N ALA A 49 9.32 4.98 8.58
CA ALA A 49 8.36 5.49 7.62
C ALA A 49 8.46 4.75 6.28
N LEU A 50 9.67 4.56 5.74
CA LEU A 50 9.88 3.81 4.48
C LEU A 50 9.43 2.35 4.60
N ARG A 51 9.71 1.69 5.71
CA ARG A 51 9.27 0.31 5.97
C ARG A 51 7.75 0.19 6.01
N LEU A 52 7.06 1.15 6.64
CA LEU A 52 5.60 1.20 6.69
C LEU A 52 4.99 1.64 5.34
N THR A 53 5.74 2.36 4.51
CA THR A 53 5.33 2.74 3.15
C THR A 53 5.17 1.51 2.24
N VAL A 54 5.96 0.46 2.45
CA VAL A 54 5.99 -0.73 1.58
C VAL A 54 4.61 -1.32 1.34
N PRO A 55 3.84 -1.77 2.35
CA PRO A 55 2.52 -2.36 2.12
C PRO A 55 1.54 -1.38 1.49
N ILE A 56 1.54 -0.12 1.91
CA ILE A 56 0.62 0.92 1.43
C ILE A 56 0.89 1.23 -0.05
N ALA A 57 2.15 1.48 -0.41
CA ALA A 57 2.52 1.86 -1.77
C ALA A 57 2.34 0.69 -2.75
N PHE A 58 2.68 -0.54 -2.33
CA PHE A 58 2.44 -1.71 -3.17
C PHE A 58 0.94 -1.97 -3.37
N ALA A 59 0.10 -1.86 -2.33
CA ALA A 59 -1.34 -1.92 -2.49
C ALA A 59 -1.87 -0.81 -3.42
N GLY A 60 -1.40 0.43 -3.24
CA GLY A 60 -1.77 1.55 -4.12
C GLY A 60 -1.39 1.33 -5.58
N MET A 61 -0.16 0.86 -5.86
CA MET A 61 0.26 0.51 -7.22
C MET A 61 -0.56 -0.65 -7.78
N GLY A 62 -0.84 -1.68 -6.97
CA GLY A 62 -1.71 -2.78 -7.37
C GLY A 62 -3.11 -2.31 -7.75
N GLY A 63 -3.71 -1.41 -6.96
CA GLY A 63 -5.00 -0.77 -7.25
C GLY A 63 -4.97 0.01 -8.56
N ILE A 64 -3.90 0.76 -8.85
CA ILE A 64 -3.75 1.48 -10.13
C ILE A 64 -3.82 0.52 -11.32
N PHE A 65 -3.13 -0.63 -11.28
CA PHE A 65 -3.15 -1.59 -12.39
C PHE A 65 -4.53 -2.22 -12.57
N ALA A 66 -5.20 -2.58 -11.47
CA ALA A 66 -6.54 -3.14 -11.53
C ALA A 66 -7.55 -2.13 -12.09
N GLU A 67 -7.65 -0.93 -11.51
CA GLU A 67 -8.67 0.05 -11.93
C GLU A 67 -8.40 0.63 -13.31
N LYS A 68 -7.14 0.85 -13.68
CA LYS A 68 -6.81 1.25 -15.06
C LYS A 68 -7.08 0.17 -16.10
N SER A 69 -7.27 -1.10 -15.69
CA SER A 69 -7.76 -2.15 -16.58
C SER A 69 -9.29 -2.19 -16.70
N GLY A 70 -10.01 -1.42 -15.89
CA GLY A 70 -11.47 -1.39 -15.81
C GLY A 70 -12.05 -2.23 -14.68
N VAL A 71 -11.23 -2.84 -13.81
CA VAL A 71 -11.68 -3.66 -12.69
C VAL A 71 -11.37 -2.99 -11.36
N ILE A 72 -12.41 -2.63 -10.60
CA ILE A 72 -12.28 -2.06 -9.26
C ILE A 72 -11.92 -3.18 -8.28
N ASN A 73 -10.74 -3.10 -7.67
CA ASN A 73 -10.30 -4.08 -6.68
C ASN A 73 -10.22 -3.47 -5.27
N ILE A 74 -11.33 -3.58 -4.52
CA ILE A 74 -11.37 -3.16 -3.11
C ILE A 74 -10.75 -4.23 -2.18
N GLY A 75 -10.51 -5.44 -2.68
CA GLY A 75 -9.94 -6.56 -1.92
C GLY A 75 -8.44 -6.44 -1.61
N LEU A 76 -7.78 -5.30 -1.86
CA LEU A 76 -6.34 -5.11 -1.66
C LEU A 76 -5.89 -5.41 -0.22
N GLU A 77 -6.70 -5.04 0.77
CA GLU A 77 -6.44 -5.36 2.19
C GLU A 77 -6.38 -6.87 2.41
N GLY A 78 -7.37 -7.62 1.88
CA GLY A 78 -7.40 -9.08 1.97
C GLY A 78 -6.21 -9.75 1.29
N LEU A 79 -5.77 -9.22 0.14
CA LEU A 79 -4.60 -9.72 -0.57
C LEU A 79 -3.31 -9.53 0.23
N LEU A 80 -3.16 -8.38 0.92
CA LEU A 80 -2.05 -8.11 1.85
C LEU A 80 -2.08 -9.09 3.04
N ILE A 81 -3.26 -9.35 3.63
CA ILE A 81 -3.43 -10.27 4.78
C ILE A 81 -3.00 -11.69 4.39
N ILE A 82 -3.49 -12.20 3.26
CA ILE A 82 -3.12 -13.55 2.78
C ILE A 82 -1.61 -13.64 2.54
N ALA A 83 -1.02 -12.62 1.93
CA ALA A 83 0.42 -12.59 1.71
C ALA A 83 1.21 -12.58 3.01
N ALA A 84 0.84 -11.74 3.98
CA ALA A 84 1.50 -11.64 5.27
C ALA A 84 1.43 -12.96 6.04
N PHE A 85 0.25 -13.58 6.11
CA PHE A 85 0.07 -14.89 6.75
C PHE A 85 0.90 -15.96 6.05
N THR A 86 0.82 -16.06 4.71
CA THR A 86 1.54 -17.09 3.95
C THR A 86 3.04 -16.95 4.10
N ALA A 87 3.58 -15.72 4.08
CA ALA A 87 5.02 -15.49 4.28
C ALA A 87 5.51 -16.08 5.59
N ILE A 88 4.81 -15.82 6.68
CA ILE A 88 5.22 -16.31 8.01
C ILE A 88 4.94 -17.81 8.16
N ALA A 89 3.83 -18.32 7.65
CA ALA A 89 3.51 -19.75 7.71
C ALA A 89 4.54 -20.60 6.98
N VAL A 90 4.94 -20.18 5.76
CA VAL A 90 5.97 -20.88 4.98
C VAL A 90 7.35 -20.75 5.65
N MET A 91 7.72 -19.56 6.12
CA MET A 91 8.98 -19.35 6.82
C MET A 91 9.10 -20.25 8.08
N TRP A 92 8.02 -20.32 8.85
CA TRP A 92 7.93 -21.18 10.03
C TRP A 92 8.04 -22.68 9.65
N ALA A 93 7.31 -23.12 8.61
CA ALA A 93 7.31 -24.51 8.16
C ALA A 93 8.69 -24.97 7.66
N LEU A 94 9.48 -24.07 7.10
CA LEU A 94 10.87 -24.33 6.70
C LEU A 94 11.83 -24.38 7.88
N GLY A 95 11.35 -24.09 9.11
CA GLY A 95 12.17 -24.08 10.32
C GLY A 95 13.21 -22.95 10.34
N GLY A 96 13.05 -21.97 9.44
CA GLY A 96 14.12 -21.15 8.97
C GLY A 96 14.24 -19.77 9.60
N ARG A 97 15.49 -19.38 9.70
CA ARG A 97 15.97 -18.00 9.87
C ARG A 97 17.01 -17.66 8.80
N ASP A 98 17.13 -18.50 7.77
CA ASP A 98 18.08 -18.37 6.69
C ASP A 98 17.51 -17.55 5.53
N ALA A 99 18.40 -16.97 4.73
CA ALA A 99 18.03 -16.13 3.60
C ALA A 99 17.27 -16.90 2.49
N GLU A 100 17.59 -18.20 2.32
CA GLU A 100 16.91 -19.03 1.32
C GLU A 100 15.46 -19.27 1.70
N GLY A 101 15.18 -19.61 2.97
CA GLY A 101 13.83 -19.77 3.50
C GLY A 101 13.02 -18.48 3.39
N MET A 102 13.63 -17.31 3.64
CA MET A 102 12.98 -16.01 3.46
C MET A 102 12.58 -15.75 2.02
N LEU A 103 13.43 -16.08 1.04
CA LEU A 103 13.09 -15.93 -0.38
C LEU A 103 11.94 -16.86 -0.78
N VAL A 104 11.98 -18.13 -0.36
CA VAL A 104 10.89 -19.08 -0.62
C VAL A 104 9.57 -18.58 -0.02
N ALA A 105 9.60 -18.13 1.23
CA ALA A 105 8.44 -17.57 1.92
C ALA A 105 7.88 -16.32 1.22
N PHE A 106 8.77 -15.43 0.78
CA PHE A 106 8.39 -14.23 0.02
C PHE A 106 7.70 -14.60 -1.30
N PHE A 107 8.28 -15.47 -2.11
CA PHE A 107 7.67 -15.88 -3.39
C PHE A 107 6.37 -16.67 -3.17
N ALA A 108 6.30 -17.54 -2.16
CA ALA A 108 5.06 -18.24 -1.83
C ALA A 108 3.92 -17.28 -1.47
N ALA A 109 4.23 -16.23 -0.72
CA ALA A 109 3.26 -15.18 -0.37
C ALA A 109 2.77 -14.40 -1.60
N VAL A 110 3.69 -14.06 -2.52
CA VAL A 110 3.33 -13.38 -3.77
C VAL A 110 2.42 -14.28 -4.62
N VAL A 111 2.74 -15.57 -4.73
CA VAL A 111 1.91 -16.54 -5.48
C VAL A 111 0.55 -16.72 -4.82
N ALA A 112 0.47 -16.83 -3.49
CA ALA A 112 -0.80 -16.96 -2.77
C ALA A 112 -1.70 -15.74 -2.97
N SER A 113 -1.16 -14.53 -2.86
CA SER A 113 -1.89 -13.30 -3.12
C SER A 113 -2.35 -13.19 -4.57
N ALA A 114 -1.47 -13.51 -5.53
CA ALA A 114 -1.82 -13.52 -6.96
C ALA A 114 -2.89 -14.57 -7.28
N PHE A 115 -2.87 -15.73 -6.60
CA PHE A 115 -3.92 -16.75 -6.75
C PHE A 115 -5.28 -16.26 -6.26
N VAL A 116 -5.35 -15.58 -5.10
CA VAL A 116 -6.60 -14.99 -4.61
C VAL A 116 -7.08 -13.88 -5.55
N ALA A 117 -6.16 -13.05 -6.07
CA ALA A 117 -6.48 -12.04 -7.08
C ALA A 117 -6.99 -12.68 -8.39
N PHE A 118 -6.46 -13.83 -8.78
CA PHE A 118 -6.98 -14.60 -9.93
C PHE A 118 -8.41 -15.07 -9.70
N LEU A 119 -8.73 -15.62 -8.51
CA LEU A 119 -10.10 -16.01 -8.16
C LEU A 119 -11.05 -14.81 -8.17
N PHE A 120 -10.61 -13.67 -7.61
CA PHE A 120 -11.37 -12.42 -7.68
C PHE A 120 -11.59 -11.98 -9.13
N ALA A 121 -10.57 -12.02 -9.98
CA ALA A 121 -10.69 -11.68 -11.39
C ALA A 121 -11.69 -12.60 -12.11
N ALA A 122 -11.64 -13.92 -11.85
CA ALA A 122 -12.57 -14.86 -12.43
C ALA A 122 -14.03 -14.56 -12.04
N VAL A 123 -14.28 -14.29 -10.76
CA VAL A 123 -15.60 -13.94 -10.26
C VAL A 123 -16.13 -12.64 -10.89
N CYS A 124 -15.28 -11.61 -11.02
CA CYS A 124 -15.70 -10.31 -11.54
C CYS A 124 -15.79 -10.28 -13.08
N ILE A 125 -14.89 -10.97 -13.79
CA ILE A 125 -14.77 -10.88 -15.25
C ILE A 125 -15.64 -11.94 -15.94
N GLU A 126 -15.60 -13.21 -15.49
CA GLU A 126 -16.34 -14.30 -16.13
C GLU A 126 -17.78 -14.40 -15.61
N TYR A 127 -17.95 -14.33 -14.27
CA TYR A 127 -19.27 -14.45 -13.66
C TYR A 127 -19.99 -13.11 -13.51
N LYS A 128 -19.36 -12.01 -13.94
CA LYS A 128 -19.92 -10.64 -13.92
C LYS A 128 -20.51 -10.28 -12.54
N ALA A 129 -19.88 -10.72 -11.45
CA ALA A 129 -20.27 -10.35 -10.10
C ALA A 129 -19.93 -8.89 -9.82
N ASP A 130 -20.68 -8.26 -8.92
CA ASP A 130 -20.37 -6.92 -8.44
C ASP A 130 -18.97 -6.88 -7.83
N GLN A 131 -18.12 -6.02 -8.38
CA GLN A 131 -16.69 -5.96 -8.06
C GLN A 131 -16.44 -5.44 -6.64
N ILE A 132 -17.32 -4.56 -6.13
CA ILE A 132 -17.25 -4.02 -4.78
C ILE A 132 -17.59 -5.13 -3.78
N ILE A 133 -18.69 -5.85 -4.01
CA ILE A 133 -19.10 -6.97 -3.14
C ILE A 133 -18.06 -8.08 -3.16
N ALA A 134 -17.53 -8.43 -4.33
CA ALA A 134 -16.49 -9.45 -4.47
C ALA A 134 -15.19 -9.05 -3.75
N GLY A 135 -14.78 -7.78 -3.85
CA GLY A 135 -13.61 -7.26 -3.14
C GLY A 135 -13.76 -7.26 -1.63
N LEU A 136 -14.94 -6.85 -1.13
CA LEU A 136 -15.27 -6.95 0.31
C LEU A 136 -15.29 -8.41 0.78
N ALA A 137 -15.80 -9.34 -0.04
CA ALA A 137 -15.76 -10.76 0.29
C ALA A 137 -14.33 -11.29 0.40
N VAL A 138 -13.42 -10.91 -0.50
CA VAL A 138 -11.99 -11.25 -0.41
C VAL A 138 -11.39 -10.76 0.91
N TRP A 139 -11.68 -9.52 1.30
CA TRP A 139 -11.22 -8.96 2.57
C TRP A 139 -11.76 -9.74 3.78
N LEU A 140 -13.08 -9.96 3.85
CA LEU A 140 -13.71 -10.69 4.96
C LEU A 140 -13.22 -12.13 5.06
N ILE A 141 -13.06 -12.81 3.92
CA ILE A 141 -12.50 -14.17 3.87
C ILE A 141 -11.06 -14.18 4.39
N ALA A 142 -10.25 -13.21 4.00
CA ALA A 142 -8.87 -13.10 4.46
C ALA A 142 -8.78 -12.83 5.98
N LEU A 143 -9.64 -11.94 6.51
CA LEU A 143 -9.78 -11.68 7.96
C LEU A 143 -10.22 -12.94 8.75
N GLY A 144 -10.96 -13.85 8.11
CA GLY A 144 -11.34 -15.11 8.75
C GLY A 144 -10.25 -16.17 8.61
N ILE A 145 -9.77 -16.43 7.38
CA ILE A 145 -8.87 -17.55 7.07
C ILE A 145 -7.49 -17.37 7.71
N ALA A 146 -6.91 -16.18 7.73
CA ALA A 146 -5.55 -16.00 8.20
C ALA A 146 -5.43 -16.20 9.73
N PRO A 147 -6.26 -15.57 10.60
CA PRO A 147 -6.26 -15.88 12.04
C PRO A 147 -6.68 -17.32 12.34
N PHE A 148 -7.65 -17.87 11.60
CA PHE A 148 -8.07 -19.26 11.78
C PHE A 148 -6.92 -20.24 11.44
N GLY A 149 -6.22 -19.99 10.33
CA GLY A 149 -5.01 -20.74 9.99
C GLY A 149 -3.91 -20.63 11.04
N SER A 150 -3.75 -19.44 11.65
CA SER A 150 -2.82 -19.24 12.77
C SER A 150 -3.18 -20.12 13.97
N ILE A 151 -4.46 -20.20 14.32
CA ILE A 151 -4.92 -21.06 15.44
C ILE A 151 -4.67 -22.55 15.14
N ILE A 152 -4.90 -22.98 13.87
CA ILE A 152 -4.64 -24.38 13.50
C ILE A 152 -3.17 -24.72 13.55
N ILE A 153 -2.29 -23.82 13.10
CA ILE A 153 -0.85 -24.10 12.98
C ILE A 153 -0.11 -23.89 14.30
N TRP A 154 -0.48 -22.82 15.06
CA TRP A 154 0.28 -22.36 16.25
C TRP A 154 -0.53 -22.37 17.53
N GLU A 155 -1.79 -22.80 17.51
CA GLU A 155 -2.73 -22.81 18.66
C GLU A 155 -3.02 -21.41 19.22
N THR A 156 -2.59 -20.36 18.53
CA THR A 156 -2.81 -18.95 18.89
C THR A 156 -3.09 -18.12 17.66
N VAL A 157 -3.72 -16.95 17.82
CA VAL A 157 -3.98 -16.01 16.71
C VAL A 157 -2.71 -15.36 16.17
N ASN A 158 -1.64 -15.32 16.96
CA ASN A 158 -0.34 -14.75 16.57
C ASN A 158 0.66 -15.87 16.33
N SER A 159 1.53 -15.72 15.33
CA SER A 159 2.59 -16.69 15.09
C SER A 159 3.72 -16.57 16.09
N PRO A 160 4.51 -17.63 16.27
CA PRO A 160 5.85 -17.50 16.84
C PRO A 160 6.73 -16.56 16.00
N SER A 161 7.77 -16.00 16.59
CA SER A 161 8.76 -15.21 15.83
C SER A 161 9.65 -16.13 14.98
N VAL A 162 9.77 -15.82 13.68
CA VAL A 162 10.55 -16.60 12.71
C VAL A 162 11.85 -15.92 12.30
N GLY A 163 12.17 -14.77 12.82
CA GLY A 163 13.29 -13.94 12.39
C GLY A 163 12.84 -12.81 11.47
N THR A 164 13.63 -11.77 11.44
CA THR A 164 13.36 -10.52 10.70
C THR A 164 14.32 -10.35 9.54
N LEU A 165 13.89 -9.60 8.52
CA LEU A 165 14.78 -9.16 7.47
C LEU A 165 15.80 -8.15 8.03
N ASP A 166 17.08 -8.42 7.78
CA ASP A 166 18.14 -7.47 8.07
C ASP A 166 18.13 -6.31 7.08
N THR A 167 18.69 -5.18 7.50
CA THR A 167 18.98 -4.07 6.58
C THR A 167 20.20 -4.42 5.72
N ILE A 168 20.19 -3.91 4.49
CA ILE A 168 21.26 -4.12 3.51
C ILE A 168 21.94 -2.77 3.26
N PRO A 169 23.06 -2.48 3.95
CA PRO A 169 23.76 -1.22 3.72
C PRO A 169 24.42 -1.23 2.33
N ILE A 170 24.16 -0.21 1.51
CA ILE A 170 24.86 -0.01 0.25
C ILE A 170 26.19 0.68 0.54
N PRO A 171 27.35 0.03 0.29
CA PRO A 171 28.66 0.61 0.57
C PRO A 171 28.80 2.03 -0.02
N VAL A 172 29.49 2.93 0.68
CA VAL A 172 29.70 4.33 0.31
C VAL A 172 28.44 5.20 0.42
N LEU A 173 27.29 4.75 -0.06
CA LEU A 173 26.04 5.52 -0.01
C LEU A 173 25.44 5.55 1.41
N SER A 174 25.54 4.45 2.15
CA SER A 174 25.08 4.36 3.54
C SER A 174 25.90 5.24 4.50
N GLU A 175 27.12 5.66 4.12
CA GLU A 175 28.01 6.52 4.92
C GLU A 175 27.72 8.03 4.75
N LEU A 176 26.85 8.40 3.81
CA LEU A 176 26.46 9.79 3.61
C LEU A 176 25.73 10.34 4.85
N PRO A 177 26.12 11.51 5.41
CA PRO A 177 25.47 12.07 6.58
C PRO A 177 23.96 12.24 6.37
N TYR A 178 23.15 11.87 7.36
CA TYR A 178 21.68 11.97 7.42
C TYR A 178 20.96 11.12 6.35
N VAL A 179 21.29 11.22 5.07
CA VAL A 179 20.62 10.56 3.95
C VAL A 179 21.04 9.10 3.83
N GLY A 180 22.32 8.80 4.07
CA GLY A 180 22.87 7.46 3.95
C GLY A 180 22.13 6.43 4.81
N PRO A 181 22.11 6.58 6.12
CA PRO A 181 21.41 5.66 7.00
C PRO A 181 19.90 5.62 6.78
N ALA A 182 19.29 6.68 6.23
CA ALA A 182 17.86 6.76 6.02
C ALA A 182 17.38 6.03 4.76
N LEU A 183 18.14 6.08 3.64
CA LEU A 183 17.73 5.57 2.33
C LEU A 183 18.56 4.38 1.84
N PHE A 184 19.80 4.23 2.31
CA PHE A 184 20.77 3.25 1.81
C PHE A 184 21.21 2.23 2.85
N ASP A 185 20.50 2.16 3.99
CA ASP A 185 20.60 1.11 5.01
C ASP A 185 19.19 0.66 5.39
N VAL A 186 18.49 0.06 4.43
CA VAL A 186 17.09 -0.35 4.55
C VAL A 186 16.91 -1.82 4.16
N SER A 187 15.76 -2.40 4.48
CA SER A 187 15.47 -3.80 4.14
C SER A 187 15.14 -3.99 2.65
N ALA A 188 15.32 -5.22 2.15
CA ALA A 188 15.11 -5.57 0.75
C ALA A 188 13.75 -5.12 0.16
N PRO A 189 12.60 -5.21 0.86
CA PRO A 189 11.32 -4.73 0.34
C PRO A 189 11.28 -3.22 0.07
N VAL A 190 12.06 -2.41 0.81
CA VAL A 190 12.17 -0.95 0.57
C VAL A 190 12.95 -0.69 -0.71
N TYR A 191 14.06 -1.40 -0.96
CA TYR A 191 14.77 -1.30 -2.24
C TYR A 191 13.90 -1.74 -3.40
N LEU A 192 13.12 -2.81 -3.21
CA LEU A 192 12.17 -3.25 -4.23
C LEU A 192 11.12 -2.17 -4.52
N LEU A 193 10.66 -1.43 -3.50
CA LEU A 193 9.76 -0.29 -3.70
C LEU A 193 10.40 0.81 -4.54
N PHE A 194 11.68 1.16 -4.29
CA PHE A 194 12.39 2.18 -5.07
C PHE A 194 12.52 1.80 -6.54
N VAL A 195 12.60 0.50 -6.85
CA VAL A 195 12.61 0.00 -8.24
C VAL A 195 11.19 -0.10 -8.80
N ALA A 196 10.24 -0.59 -8.01
CA ALA A 196 8.87 -0.84 -8.46
C ALA A 196 8.12 0.45 -8.84
N VAL A 197 8.36 1.56 -8.16
CA VAL A 197 7.68 2.85 -8.44
C VAL A 197 8.04 3.37 -9.84
N PRO A 198 9.31 3.60 -10.21
CA PRO A 198 9.65 4.05 -11.55
C PRO A 198 9.35 2.99 -12.62
N PHE A 199 9.47 1.70 -12.30
CA PHE A 199 9.10 0.62 -13.21
C PHE A 199 7.60 0.63 -13.52
N SER A 200 6.74 0.77 -12.51
CA SER A 200 5.28 0.88 -12.69
C SER A 200 4.90 2.08 -13.53
N TRP A 201 5.54 3.22 -13.25
CA TRP A 201 5.33 4.43 -14.05
C TRP A 201 5.75 4.22 -15.52
N TYR A 202 6.91 3.61 -15.75
CA TYR A 202 7.39 3.30 -17.10
C TYR A 202 6.46 2.32 -17.81
N LEU A 203 6.06 1.24 -17.12
CA LEU A 203 5.16 0.21 -17.65
C LEU A 203 3.83 0.82 -18.11
N LEU A 204 3.22 1.68 -17.28
CA LEU A 204 1.93 2.32 -17.59
C LEU A 204 2.03 3.37 -18.69
N ASN A 205 3.09 4.18 -18.71
CA ASN A 205 3.13 5.37 -19.57
C ASN A 205 3.93 5.19 -20.84
N ARG A 206 4.86 4.22 -20.90
CA ARG A 206 5.85 4.09 -21.98
C ARG A 206 5.78 2.77 -22.74
N THR A 207 4.90 1.82 -22.32
CA THR A 207 4.77 0.52 -22.99
C THR A 207 3.43 0.36 -23.71
N ALA A 208 3.38 -0.53 -24.71
CA ALA A 208 2.15 -0.90 -25.39
C ALA A 208 1.15 -1.55 -24.38
N PHE A 209 1.65 -2.40 -23.47
CA PHE A 209 0.84 -3.01 -22.43
C PHE A 209 0.12 -1.94 -21.58
N GLY A 210 0.84 -0.93 -21.09
CA GLY A 210 0.26 0.14 -20.29
C GLY A 210 -0.78 0.96 -21.06
N LYS A 211 -0.63 1.12 -22.36
CA LYS A 211 -1.62 1.78 -23.23
C LYS A 211 -2.88 0.92 -23.40
N HIS A 212 -2.71 -0.38 -23.64
CA HIS A 212 -3.84 -1.31 -23.72
C HIS A 212 -4.58 -1.39 -22.38
N LEU A 213 -3.85 -1.41 -21.26
CA LEU A 213 -4.45 -1.41 -19.92
C LEU A 213 -5.33 -0.17 -19.71
N GLN A 214 -4.81 1.03 -20.01
CA GLN A 214 -5.56 2.27 -19.89
C GLN A 214 -6.75 2.31 -20.87
N ALA A 215 -6.57 1.85 -22.10
CA ALA A 215 -7.67 1.78 -23.07
C ALA A 215 -8.78 0.82 -22.60
N SER A 216 -8.45 -0.31 -21.96
CA SER A 216 -9.41 -1.24 -21.39
C SER A 216 -10.27 -0.61 -20.28
N GLY A 217 -9.72 0.32 -19.52
CA GLY A 217 -10.45 1.03 -18.47
C GLY A 217 -11.19 2.28 -18.94
N GLU A 218 -10.78 2.89 -20.07
CA GLU A 218 -11.44 4.08 -20.62
C GLU A 218 -12.54 3.70 -21.63
N ASP A 219 -12.23 2.82 -22.59
CA ASP A 219 -13.16 2.35 -23.64
C ASP A 219 -12.77 0.95 -24.13
N PRO A 220 -13.30 -0.10 -23.49
CA PRO A 220 -12.97 -1.47 -23.84
C PRO A 220 -13.43 -1.85 -25.26
N LYS A 221 -14.52 -1.25 -25.77
CA LYS A 221 -15.03 -1.54 -27.13
C LYS A 221 -14.02 -1.05 -28.19
N THR A 222 -13.48 0.15 -28.00
CA THR A 222 -12.42 0.66 -28.91
C THR A 222 -11.18 -0.21 -28.88
N LEU A 223 -10.79 -0.74 -27.70
CA LEU A 223 -9.64 -1.65 -27.60
C LEU A 223 -9.88 -2.98 -28.34
N ASP A 224 -11.10 -3.52 -28.29
CA ASP A 224 -11.47 -4.76 -28.96
C ASP A 224 -11.47 -4.60 -30.50
N THR A 225 -11.90 -3.45 -31.02
CA THR A 225 -11.90 -3.18 -32.46
C THR A 225 -10.51 -3.22 -33.10
N VAL A 226 -9.44 -3.02 -32.32
CA VAL A 226 -8.06 -3.16 -32.78
C VAL A 226 -7.47 -4.55 -32.55
N GLY A 227 -8.31 -5.51 -32.15
CA GLY A 227 -7.96 -6.94 -32.00
C GLY A 227 -7.22 -7.28 -30.72
N VAL A 228 -7.31 -6.45 -29.67
CA VAL A 228 -6.72 -6.71 -28.37
C VAL A 228 -7.77 -7.32 -27.44
N ASP A 229 -7.47 -8.49 -26.89
CA ASP A 229 -8.34 -9.21 -25.99
C ASP A 229 -8.49 -8.47 -24.64
N VAL A 230 -9.63 -7.80 -24.46
CA VAL A 230 -9.96 -7.02 -23.27
C VAL A 230 -9.95 -7.86 -22.00
N ARG A 231 -10.45 -9.10 -22.06
CA ARG A 231 -10.47 -10.00 -20.90
C ARG A 231 -9.07 -10.29 -20.40
N LYS A 232 -8.13 -10.62 -21.31
CA LYS A 232 -6.72 -10.86 -20.93
C LYS A 232 -6.08 -9.63 -20.30
N ILE A 233 -6.38 -8.44 -20.81
CA ILE A 233 -5.87 -7.19 -20.23
C ILE A 233 -6.41 -6.98 -18.81
N ARG A 234 -7.72 -7.17 -18.61
CA ARG A 234 -8.34 -7.06 -17.28
C ARG A 234 -7.78 -8.09 -16.29
N TYR A 235 -7.69 -9.37 -16.69
CA TYR A 235 -7.03 -10.40 -15.87
C TYR A 235 -5.60 -10.01 -15.48
N THR A 236 -4.83 -9.54 -16.44
CA THR A 236 -3.43 -9.16 -16.18
C THR A 236 -3.34 -7.98 -15.20
N GLY A 237 -4.22 -6.98 -15.34
CA GLY A 237 -4.30 -5.85 -14.40
C GLY A 237 -4.60 -6.29 -12.97
N VAL A 238 -5.59 -7.17 -12.80
CA VAL A 238 -5.96 -7.72 -11.48
C VAL A 238 -4.88 -8.65 -10.93
N LEU A 239 -4.26 -9.50 -11.74
CA LEU A 239 -3.14 -10.35 -11.30
C LEU A 239 -1.95 -9.52 -10.84
N LEU A 240 -1.63 -8.44 -11.53
CA LEU A 240 -0.61 -7.49 -11.08
C LEU A 240 -0.97 -6.90 -9.72
N SER A 241 -2.24 -6.57 -9.46
CA SER A 241 -2.64 -6.10 -8.13
C SER A 241 -2.35 -7.14 -7.04
N GLY A 242 -2.60 -8.42 -7.33
CA GLY A 242 -2.25 -9.54 -6.43
C GLY A 242 -0.75 -9.67 -6.19
N VAL A 243 0.06 -9.55 -7.24
CA VAL A 243 1.54 -9.59 -7.14
C VAL A 243 2.04 -8.43 -6.29
N TYR A 244 1.56 -7.20 -6.53
CA TYR A 244 1.97 -6.03 -5.76
C TYR A 244 1.55 -6.16 -4.28
N CYS A 245 0.30 -6.55 -3.99
CA CYS A 245 -0.14 -6.80 -2.61
C CYS A 245 0.64 -7.95 -1.98
N GLY A 246 0.98 -8.98 -2.74
CA GLY A 246 1.84 -10.08 -2.31
C GLY A 246 3.19 -9.60 -1.82
N ILE A 247 3.86 -8.73 -2.59
CA ILE A 247 5.14 -8.11 -2.22
C ILE A 247 4.98 -7.23 -0.96
N GLY A 248 3.92 -6.42 -0.92
CA GLY A 248 3.65 -5.51 0.20
C GLY A 248 3.40 -6.25 1.52
N GLY A 249 2.52 -7.25 1.51
CA GLY A 249 2.16 -8.05 2.69
C GLY A 249 3.32 -8.91 3.19
N ALA A 250 4.01 -9.62 2.27
CA ALA A 250 5.21 -10.38 2.61
C ALA A 250 6.32 -9.49 3.16
N GLY A 251 6.54 -8.33 2.53
CA GLY A 251 7.54 -7.35 2.97
C GLY A 251 7.28 -6.87 4.39
N LEU A 252 6.03 -6.55 4.74
CA LEU A 252 5.67 -6.15 6.10
C LEU A 252 5.87 -7.29 7.10
N ALA A 253 5.36 -8.50 6.80
CA ALA A 253 5.39 -9.63 7.70
C ALA A 253 6.82 -10.11 7.98
N LEU A 254 7.66 -10.25 6.95
CA LEU A 254 9.05 -10.64 7.09
C LEU A 254 9.92 -9.56 7.77
N ASN A 255 9.60 -8.27 7.60
CA ASN A 255 10.24 -7.21 8.37
C ASN A 255 9.87 -7.26 9.87
N THR A 256 8.65 -7.71 10.19
CA THR A 256 8.18 -7.84 11.58
C THR A 256 8.64 -9.15 12.21
N GLY A 257 8.85 -10.20 11.39
CA GLY A 257 9.27 -11.54 11.80
C GLY A 257 8.17 -12.33 12.51
N GLN A 258 6.91 -11.91 12.41
CA GLN A 258 5.74 -12.60 12.96
C GLN A 258 4.47 -12.17 12.24
N PHE A 259 3.44 -13.02 12.30
CA PHE A 259 2.09 -12.68 11.92
C PHE A 259 1.26 -12.37 13.16
N VAL A 260 0.63 -11.19 13.19
CA VAL A 260 -0.33 -10.80 14.24
C VAL A 260 -1.72 -10.87 13.64
N GLY A 261 -2.52 -11.82 14.14
CA GLY A 261 -3.85 -12.14 13.60
C GLY A 261 -5.00 -11.53 14.42
N GLY A 262 -4.73 -10.81 15.51
CA GLY A 262 -5.76 -10.18 16.33
C GLY A 262 -6.38 -8.94 15.68
N GLY A 263 -7.67 -8.70 15.88
CA GLY A 263 -8.36 -7.53 15.35
C GLY A 263 -8.39 -7.49 13.82
N GLU A 264 -7.94 -6.39 13.23
CA GLU A 264 -7.81 -6.21 11.78
C GLU A 264 -6.50 -6.79 11.22
N THR A 265 -5.85 -7.65 11.97
CA THR A 265 -4.53 -8.22 11.69
C THR A 265 -3.40 -7.17 11.69
N MET A 266 -2.17 -7.62 11.39
CA MET A 266 -1.02 -6.72 11.28
C MET A 266 -1.07 -5.77 10.08
N ILE A 267 -2.01 -5.97 9.15
CA ILE A 267 -2.17 -5.10 7.99
C ILE A 267 -2.88 -3.80 8.36
N ASP A 268 -3.87 -3.88 9.26
CA ASP A 268 -4.45 -2.74 9.99
C ASP A 268 -4.83 -1.57 9.07
N GLY A 269 -5.61 -1.86 8.02
CA GLY A 269 -6.16 -0.86 7.11
C GLY A 269 -5.19 -0.32 6.04
N ARG A 270 -3.96 -0.84 5.94
CA ARG A 270 -2.96 -0.34 4.96
C ARG A 270 -3.37 -0.52 3.52
N GLY A 271 -4.18 -1.53 3.19
CA GLY A 271 -4.77 -1.67 1.87
C GLY A 271 -5.80 -0.58 1.57
N TRP A 272 -6.62 -0.20 2.54
CA TRP A 272 -7.58 0.92 2.43
C TRP A 272 -6.87 2.26 2.27
N ILE A 273 -5.81 2.48 3.04
CA ILE A 273 -4.94 3.66 2.86
C ILE A 273 -4.32 3.62 1.46
N GLY A 274 -3.91 2.45 0.96
CA GLY A 274 -3.41 2.25 -0.40
C GLY A 274 -4.39 2.72 -1.47
N ILE A 275 -5.70 2.42 -1.32
CA ILE A 275 -6.76 2.94 -2.20
C ILE A 275 -6.77 4.48 -2.16
N THR A 276 -6.76 5.05 -0.98
CA THR A 276 -6.72 6.50 -0.80
C THR A 276 -5.50 7.14 -1.47
N THR A 277 -4.33 6.50 -1.35
CA THR A 277 -3.07 7.06 -1.88
C THR A 277 -3.03 7.08 -3.40
N TYR A 278 -3.56 6.07 -4.11
CA TYR A 278 -3.60 6.15 -5.57
C TYR A 278 -4.67 7.10 -6.10
N LEU A 279 -5.78 7.27 -5.38
CA LEU A 279 -6.78 8.30 -5.71
C LEU A 279 -6.18 9.71 -5.56
N ILE A 280 -5.47 9.97 -4.45
CA ILE A 280 -4.75 11.23 -4.22
C ILE A 280 -3.66 11.42 -5.29
N GLY A 281 -2.92 10.37 -5.62
CA GLY A 281 -1.90 10.35 -6.65
C GLY A 281 -2.44 10.44 -8.08
N ASN A 282 -3.77 10.50 -8.25
CA ASN A 282 -4.48 10.55 -9.55
C ASN A 282 -4.02 9.43 -10.49
N TYR A 283 -4.01 8.20 -9.99
CA TYR A 283 -3.58 6.99 -10.71
C TYR A 283 -2.16 7.05 -11.28
N ASN A 284 -1.31 7.88 -10.69
CA ASN A 284 0.11 7.93 -11.02
C ASN A 284 0.92 7.17 -9.96
N PRO A 285 1.72 6.15 -10.31
CA PRO A 285 2.52 5.37 -9.35
C PRO A 285 3.45 6.22 -8.47
N ILE A 286 4.06 7.26 -9.05
CA ILE A 286 4.92 8.18 -8.29
C ILE A 286 4.08 8.98 -7.27
N GLY A 287 2.93 9.52 -7.71
CA GLY A 287 2.02 10.25 -6.83
C GLY A 287 1.48 9.37 -5.70
N ALA A 288 1.11 8.13 -6.01
CA ALA A 288 0.66 7.15 -5.02
C ALA A 288 1.77 6.81 -4.01
N ALA A 289 3.01 6.60 -4.47
CA ALA A 289 4.14 6.32 -3.59
C ALA A 289 4.46 7.50 -2.64
N VAL A 290 4.42 8.73 -3.14
CA VAL A 290 4.63 9.94 -2.32
C VAL A 290 3.52 10.08 -1.28
N ALA A 291 2.25 9.88 -1.67
CA ALA A 291 1.13 9.88 -0.73
C ALA A 291 1.25 8.75 0.31
N SER A 292 1.68 7.55 -0.12
CA SER A 292 1.92 6.42 0.79
C SER A 292 3.02 6.72 1.80
N PHE A 293 4.10 7.35 1.38
CA PHE A 293 5.17 7.78 2.29
C PHE A 293 4.68 8.82 3.30
N PHE A 294 3.83 9.73 2.87
CA PHE A 294 3.24 10.72 3.77
C PHE A 294 2.39 10.05 4.87
N PHE A 295 1.47 9.12 4.51
CA PHE A 295 0.65 8.42 5.51
C PHE A 295 1.47 7.48 6.39
N ALA A 296 2.40 6.74 5.81
CA ALA A 296 3.33 5.90 6.56
C ALA A 296 4.22 6.71 7.52
N GLY A 297 4.57 7.95 7.14
CA GLY A 297 5.26 8.89 8.00
C GLY A 297 4.43 9.28 9.22
N LEU A 298 3.13 9.49 9.05
CA LEU A 298 2.22 9.75 10.19
C LEU A 298 2.11 8.54 11.11
N ASP A 299 2.03 7.31 10.57
CA ASP A 299 2.06 6.07 11.34
C ASP A 299 3.38 5.92 12.12
N ALA A 300 4.52 6.18 11.46
CA ALA A 300 5.82 6.16 12.11
C ALA A 300 5.93 7.19 13.22
N LEU A 301 5.42 8.40 13.00
CA LEU A 301 5.39 9.45 14.02
C LEU A 301 4.54 9.05 15.22
N GLN A 302 3.38 8.43 14.98
CA GLN A 302 2.53 7.91 16.04
C GLN A 302 3.29 6.90 16.91
N LEU A 303 4.01 5.96 16.29
CA LEU A 303 4.79 4.94 17.01
C LEU A 303 5.92 5.57 17.85
N GLU A 304 6.62 6.56 17.32
CA GLU A 304 7.68 7.24 18.05
C GLU A 304 7.16 8.11 19.19
N LEU A 305 6.05 8.83 19.00
CA LEU A 305 5.41 9.61 20.07
C LEU A 305 4.95 8.74 21.24
N GLN A 306 4.48 7.50 20.97
CA GLN A 306 4.11 6.55 22.03
C GLN A 306 5.31 6.00 22.81
N ARG A 307 6.54 6.08 22.25
CA ARG A 307 7.78 5.64 22.94
C ARG A 307 8.37 6.71 23.85
N ILE A 308 8.03 7.97 23.65
CA ILE A 308 8.54 9.07 24.49
C ILE A 308 7.85 8.99 25.86
N ALA A 309 8.59 8.53 26.86
CA ALA A 309 8.10 8.43 28.24
C ALA A 309 7.76 9.81 28.79
N GLY A 310 6.51 10.03 29.18
CA GLY A 310 6.04 11.25 29.84
C GLY A 310 4.92 11.99 29.11
N ILE A 311 4.57 11.61 27.89
CA ILE A 311 3.41 12.15 27.18
C ILE A 311 2.22 11.25 27.44
N GLU A 312 1.35 11.61 28.39
CA GLU A 312 0.07 10.94 28.64
C GLU A 312 -0.98 11.28 27.55
N ILE A 313 -0.60 11.14 26.28
CA ILE A 313 -1.58 11.23 25.20
C ILE A 313 -2.22 9.86 25.04
N SER A 314 -3.54 9.80 25.11
CA SER A 314 -4.29 8.55 24.84
C SER A 314 -3.84 7.99 23.48
N SER A 315 -3.40 6.72 23.46
CA SER A 315 -3.03 6.00 22.23
C SER A 315 -4.14 6.08 21.17
N THR A 316 -5.39 6.12 21.60
CA THR A 316 -6.57 6.27 20.74
C THR A 316 -6.60 7.63 20.04
N LEU A 317 -6.22 8.73 20.71
CA LEU A 317 -6.18 10.06 20.09
C LEU A 317 -5.05 10.19 19.07
N VAL A 318 -3.90 9.61 19.35
CA VAL A 318 -2.76 9.60 18.41
C VAL A 318 -3.10 8.73 17.21
N GLY A 319 -3.80 7.61 17.41
CA GLY A 319 -4.25 6.70 16.35
C GLY A 319 -5.24 7.32 15.34
N ILE A 320 -5.91 8.42 15.69
CA ILE A 320 -6.84 9.12 14.79
C ILE A 320 -6.10 10.01 13.77
N ILE A 321 -4.85 10.40 14.06
CA ILE A 321 -4.09 11.37 13.23
C ILE A 321 -4.02 10.97 11.73
N PRO A 322 -3.66 9.74 11.35
CA PRO A 322 -3.62 9.35 9.94
C PRO A 322 -4.97 9.48 9.24
N TYR A 323 -6.05 9.09 9.90
CA TYR A 323 -7.41 9.15 9.32
C TYR A 323 -7.92 10.58 9.15
N VAL A 324 -7.65 11.45 10.10
CA VAL A 324 -7.96 12.88 9.98
C VAL A 324 -7.15 13.50 8.85
N ALA A 325 -5.87 13.14 8.73
CA ALA A 325 -5.01 13.60 7.64
C ALA A 325 -5.55 13.17 6.27
N VAL A 326 -6.06 11.92 6.14
CA VAL A 326 -6.74 11.45 4.90
C VAL A 326 -7.92 12.37 4.55
N LEU A 327 -8.82 12.64 5.49
CA LEU A 327 -9.99 13.49 5.26
C LEU A 327 -9.59 14.92 4.85
N VAL A 328 -8.58 15.47 5.52
CA VAL A 328 -8.05 16.80 5.21
C VAL A 328 -7.45 16.81 3.80
N VAL A 329 -6.58 15.85 3.47
CA VAL A 329 -5.94 15.79 2.16
C VAL A 329 -6.96 15.60 1.05
N LEU A 330 -7.95 14.70 1.21
CA LEU A 330 -9.02 14.48 0.24
C LEU A 330 -9.88 15.72 -0.01
N THR A 331 -10.08 16.56 1.01
CA THR A 331 -10.82 17.82 0.85
C THR A 331 -10.11 18.80 -0.10
N PHE A 332 -8.77 18.75 -0.16
CA PHE A 332 -7.94 19.66 -0.95
C PHE A 332 -7.43 19.07 -2.26
N VAL A 333 -7.36 17.73 -2.36
CA VAL A 333 -7.05 17.06 -3.62
C VAL A 333 -8.24 17.20 -4.56
N GLY A 334 -8.02 17.90 -5.67
CA GLY A 334 -9.06 18.16 -6.67
C GLY A 334 -9.61 16.87 -7.30
N ARG A 335 -10.50 17.00 -8.28
CA ARG A 335 -11.16 15.86 -8.94
C ARG A 335 -10.14 14.82 -9.42
N THR A 336 -10.20 13.62 -8.85
CA THR A 336 -9.52 12.43 -9.36
C THR A 336 -10.21 12.01 -10.65
N ARG A 337 -9.43 11.72 -11.69
CA ARG A 337 -9.97 11.22 -12.95
C ARG A 337 -9.95 9.68 -12.89
N MET A 338 -11.08 9.11 -12.50
CA MET A 338 -11.32 7.68 -12.55
C MET A 338 -11.47 7.24 -14.01
N PRO A 339 -10.99 6.06 -14.42
CA PRO A 339 -11.26 5.52 -15.76
C PRO A 339 -12.77 5.38 -16.00
N ASP A 340 -13.24 5.77 -17.20
CA ASP A 340 -14.67 5.92 -17.48
C ASP A 340 -15.42 4.56 -17.41
N ALA A 341 -14.80 3.44 -17.83
CA ALA A 341 -15.38 2.09 -17.78
C ALA A 341 -14.93 1.28 -16.54
N ALA A 342 -14.39 1.95 -15.48
CA ALA A 342 -14.03 1.26 -14.25
C ALA A 342 -15.29 0.76 -13.52
N GLY A 343 -15.31 -0.54 -13.20
CA GLY A 343 -16.45 -1.19 -12.56
C GLY A 343 -17.51 -1.70 -13.54
N GLU A 344 -17.41 -1.36 -14.82
CA GLU A 344 -18.34 -1.85 -15.84
C GLU A 344 -17.95 -3.24 -16.36
N HIS A 345 -18.96 -4.08 -16.54
CA HIS A 345 -18.76 -5.37 -17.19
C HIS A 345 -18.56 -5.16 -18.68
N TYR A 346 -17.63 -5.91 -19.26
CA TYR A 346 -17.44 -5.92 -20.70
C TYR A 346 -17.99 -7.20 -21.31
N ASP A 347 -18.81 -7.05 -22.34
CA ASP A 347 -19.30 -8.15 -23.18
C ASP A 347 -18.90 -7.87 -24.64
N PRO A 348 -18.13 -8.75 -25.30
CA PRO A 348 -17.76 -8.58 -26.70
C PRO A 348 -18.97 -8.70 -27.65
N ASP A 349 -20.08 -9.30 -27.21
CA ASP A 349 -21.26 -9.56 -28.03
C ASP A 349 -22.33 -8.44 -27.94
N GLU A 350 -22.12 -7.42 -27.07
CA GLU A 350 -22.92 -6.20 -26.96
C GLU A 350 -22.23 -4.99 -27.61
#